data_a76a53b23b26500fad361e9969f0dd2f
#
_entry.id   a76a53b23b26500fad361e9969f0dd2f
#
_cell.length_a   1.000
_cell.length_b   1.000
_cell.length_c   1.000
_cell.angle_alpha   90.00
_cell.angle_beta   90.00
_cell.angle_gamma   90.00
#
_symmetry.space_group_name_H-M   'P 1'
#
loop_
_entity.id
_entity.type
_entity.pdbx_description
1 polymer ?
#
loop_
_entity_poly.entity_id
_entity_poly.type
_entity_poly.pdbx_seq_one_letter_code
_entity_poly.pdbx_strand_id
1 'polypeptide(L)'
;WTDGSEPPAKRTQSHQERRKQPEVSKAPPRDPRALWDACRPATAEQPYVIKKLGLSDGLRVYHGPLAIAGHACDGALVLPCRTLAGDLASLQMVMPSGQKLFLPGCKLPHDACLIVGGPIKPDSVVYVVEGIGQAWSAHQATRAPAVVCFGVSRMAGVAKALRQHHEVARLVL
;
A
#
# COMPACT_ATOMS: atom_id res chain seq x y z
N TRP A 1 13.71 18.44 68.45
CA TRP A 1 14.01 17.59 67.23
C TRP A 1 12.70 16.94 66.85
N THR A 2 11.99 17.60 65.93
CA THR A 2 10.79 17.09 65.24
C THR A 2 11.16 16.63 63.87
N ASP A 3 11.13 15.32 63.70
CA ASP A 3 11.30 14.69 62.38
C ASP A 3 10.02 14.86 61.53
N GLY A 4 10.14 15.68 60.49
CA GLY A 4 9.06 15.96 59.55
C GLY A 4 9.21 15.13 58.32
N SER A 5 8.80 13.86 58.35
CA SER A 5 8.69 13.04 57.16
C SER A 5 7.32 13.21 56.50
N GLU A 6 7.29 13.97 55.40
CA GLU A 6 6.13 14.03 54.51
C GLU A 6 5.91 12.67 53.80
N PRO A 7 4.67 12.19 53.68
CA PRO A 7 4.38 10.96 52.95
C PRO A 7 4.48 11.22 51.44
N PRO A 8 4.94 10.23 50.65
CA PRO A 8 5.11 10.40 49.22
C PRO A 8 3.76 10.59 48.50
N ALA A 9 3.73 11.58 47.64
CA ALA A 9 2.59 11.92 46.79
C ALA A 9 2.10 10.72 45.95
N LYS A 10 0.84 10.39 46.07
CA LYS A 10 0.16 9.37 45.25
C LYS A 10 0.22 9.78 43.77
N ARG A 11 0.95 9.00 43.03
CA ARG A 11 1.03 9.10 41.56
C ARG A 11 -0.35 8.77 40.99
N THR A 12 -1.07 9.80 40.56
CA THR A 12 -2.34 9.68 39.80
C THR A 12 -2.04 8.98 38.48
N GLN A 13 -2.50 7.75 38.36
CA GLN A 13 -2.51 7.05 37.08
C GLN A 13 -3.53 7.77 36.17
N SER A 14 -3.03 8.50 35.18
CA SER A 14 -3.84 9.02 34.13
C SER A 14 -4.38 7.83 33.32
N HIS A 15 -5.68 7.60 33.41
CA HIS A 15 -6.39 6.74 32.49
C HIS A 15 -6.20 7.32 31.06
N GLN A 16 -5.27 6.74 30.30
CA GLN A 16 -5.27 6.92 28.87
C GLN A 16 -6.58 6.34 28.33
N GLU A 17 -7.51 7.21 28.03
CA GLU A 17 -8.69 6.86 27.24
C GLU A 17 -8.21 6.20 25.95
N ARG A 18 -8.41 4.91 25.88
CA ARG A 18 -8.20 4.09 24.70
C ARG A 18 -9.12 4.65 23.62
N ARG A 19 -8.59 5.52 22.73
CA ARG A 19 -9.31 6.03 21.55
C ARG A 19 -9.91 4.82 20.85
N LYS A 20 -11.22 4.69 20.91
CA LYS A 20 -11.97 3.71 20.11
C LYS A 20 -11.59 3.97 18.64
N GLN A 21 -10.93 3.01 18.02
CA GLN A 21 -10.73 3.02 16.58
C GLN A 21 -12.13 3.11 15.96
N PRO A 22 -12.35 4.00 14.97
CA PRO A 22 -13.64 4.10 14.31
C PRO A 22 -14.01 2.72 13.77
N GLU A 23 -15.20 2.26 14.08
CA GLU A 23 -15.77 1.02 13.53
C GLU A 23 -15.63 1.10 12.00
N VAL A 24 -14.85 0.17 11.46
CA VAL A 24 -14.73 0.01 10.01
C VAL A 24 -16.14 -0.32 9.50
N SER A 25 -16.79 0.65 8.89
CA SER A 25 -18.06 0.46 8.23
C SER A 25 -17.97 -0.81 7.38
N LYS A 26 -18.83 -1.80 7.67
CA LYS A 26 -18.99 -3.01 6.87
C LYS A 26 -19.73 -2.62 5.58
N ALA A 27 -19.09 -1.80 4.74
CA ALA A 27 -19.57 -1.61 3.38
C ALA A 27 -19.56 -2.97 2.67
N PRO A 28 -20.57 -3.28 1.86
CA PRO A 28 -20.60 -4.54 1.11
C PRO A 28 -19.30 -4.67 0.29
N PRO A 29 -18.78 -5.89 0.15
CA PRO A 29 -17.55 -6.10 -0.61
C PRO A 29 -17.74 -5.54 -2.02
N ARG A 30 -16.86 -4.64 -2.42
CA ARG A 30 -16.84 -4.11 -3.78
C ARG A 30 -16.03 -5.07 -4.64
N ASP A 31 -16.48 -5.29 -5.85
CA ASP A 31 -15.73 -6.07 -6.84
C ASP A 31 -14.54 -5.24 -7.33
N PRO A 32 -13.28 -5.63 -6.98
CA PRO A 32 -12.10 -4.89 -7.43
C PRO A 32 -11.94 -4.95 -8.96
N ARG A 33 -12.45 -6.01 -9.60
CA ARG A 33 -12.35 -6.18 -11.04
C ARG A 33 -13.26 -5.20 -11.77
N ALA A 34 -14.52 -5.10 -11.36
CA ALA A 34 -15.46 -4.17 -11.96
C ALA A 34 -14.98 -2.72 -11.81
N LEU A 35 -14.43 -2.36 -10.63
CA LEU A 35 -13.89 -1.02 -10.43
C LEU A 35 -12.63 -0.78 -11.28
N TRP A 36 -11.74 -1.75 -11.35
CA TRP A 36 -10.54 -1.67 -12.19
C TRP A 36 -10.89 -1.44 -13.65
N ASP A 37 -11.85 -2.21 -14.19
CA ASP A 37 -12.24 -2.14 -15.59
C ASP A 37 -12.96 -0.81 -15.93
N ALA A 38 -13.60 -0.17 -14.96
CA ALA A 38 -14.19 1.17 -15.10
C ALA A 38 -13.16 2.32 -15.07
N CYS A 39 -11.91 2.07 -14.63
CA CYS A 39 -10.87 3.08 -14.60
C CYS A 39 -10.22 3.27 -15.98
N ARG A 40 -9.73 4.48 -16.25
CA ARG A 40 -8.96 4.80 -17.47
C ARG A 40 -7.46 4.53 -17.24
N PRO A 41 -6.68 4.20 -18.28
CA PRO A 41 -5.23 4.13 -18.16
C PRO A 41 -4.66 5.42 -17.59
N ALA A 42 -3.69 5.31 -16.67
CA ALA A 42 -2.96 6.47 -16.18
C ALA A 42 -1.98 6.96 -17.23
N THR A 43 -1.73 8.26 -17.23
CA THR A 43 -0.74 8.91 -18.11
C THR A 43 0.36 9.57 -17.28
N ALA A 44 1.41 10.03 -17.93
CA ALA A 44 2.51 10.75 -17.28
C ALA A 44 2.05 12.07 -16.63
N GLU A 45 0.93 12.63 -17.07
CA GLU A 45 0.33 13.87 -16.54
C GLU A 45 -0.46 13.67 -15.24
N GLN A 46 -0.63 12.42 -14.79
CA GLN A 46 -1.34 12.16 -13.54
C GLN A 46 -0.59 12.82 -12.36
N PRO A 47 -1.26 13.64 -11.52
CA PRO A 47 -0.59 14.51 -10.54
C PRO A 47 0.35 13.79 -9.58
N TYR A 48 0.00 12.58 -9.14
CA TYR A 48 0.88 11.82 -8.24
C TYR A 48 2.09 11.23 -8.96
N VAL A 49 1.94 10.86 -10.25
CA VAL A 49 3.05 10.41 -11.10
C VAL A 49 4.05 11.56 -11.29
N ILE A 50 3.57 12.75 -11.67
CA ILE A 50 4.41 13.95 -11.78
C ILE A 50 5.12 14.25 -10.45
N LYS A 51 4.35 14.34 -9.36
CA LYS A 51 4.88 14.69 -8.02
C LYS A 51 6.00 13.75 -7.56
N LYS A 52 5.95 12.49 -7.97
CA LYS A 52 6.90 11.45 -7.55
C LYS A 52 7.91 11.09 -8.61
N LEU A 53 7.90 11.78 -9.76
CA LEU A 53 8.70 11.42 -10.94
C LEU A 53 8.53 9.93 -11.29
N GLY A 54 7.28 9.47 -11.25
CA GLY A 54 6.95 8.06 -11.35
C GLY A 54 6.68 7.59 -12.78
N LEU A 55 6.21 6.36 -12.88
CA LEU A 55 5.83 5.71 -14.13
C LEU A 55 4.31 5.41 -14.09
N SER A 56 3.63 5.62 -15.20
CA SER A 56 2.19 5.38 -15.31
C SER A 56 1.84 3.97 -15.80
N ASP A 57 2.83 3.21 -16.27
CA ASP A 57 2.63 1.90 -16.88
C ASP A 57 1.89 0.92 -15.95
N GLY A 58 0.86 0.28 -16.49
CA GLY A 58 0.05 -0.69 -15.75
C GLY A 58 -0.83 -0.10 -14.65
N LEU A 59 -0.89 1.23 -14.52
CA LEU A 59 -1.73 1.93 -13.56
C LEU A 59 -2.96 2.54 -14.24
N ARG A 60 -3.97 2.87 -13.43
CA ARG A 60 -5.20 3.49 -13.92
C ARG A 60 -5.58 4.70 -13.07
N VAL A 61 -6.52 5.50 -13.57
CA VAL A 61 -7.11 6.63 -12.85
C VAL A 61 -8.61 6.39 -12.74
N TYR A 62 -9.13 6.56 -11.54
CA TYR A 62 -10.56 6.48 -11.31
C TYR A 62 -11.21 7.85 -11.51
N HIS A 63 -12.34 7.86 -12.22
CA HIS A 63 -13.24 9.01 -12.32
C HIS A 63 -14.65 8.59 -11.95
N GLY A 64 -15.24 9.26 -10.96
CA GLY A 64 -16.61 8.99 -10.53
C GLY A 64 -16.88 9.33 -9.07
N PRO A 65 -18.09 9.00 -8.59
CA PRO A 65 -18.59 9.47 -7.29
C PRO A 65 -18.11 8.62 -6.09
N LEU A 66 -17.16 7.69 -6.28
CA LEU A 66 -16.68 6.85 -5.18
C LEU A 66 -16.03 7.70 -4.09
N ALA A 67 -16.40 7.43 -2.85
CA ALA A 67 -15.70 7.89 -1.67
C ALA A 67 -15.31 6.71 -0.77
N ILE A 68 -14.13 6.78 -0.15
CA ILE A 68 -13.61 5.80 0.81
C ILE A 68 -13.26 6.53 2.09
N ALA A 69 -13.83 6.11 3.22
CA ALA A 69 -13.63 6.74 4.52
C ALA A 69 -13.84 8.27 4.49
N GLY A 70 -14.85 8.76 3.74
CA GLY A 70 -15.15 10.17 3.58
C GLY A 70 -14.27 10.93 2.57
N HIS A 71 -13.30 10.28 1.93
CA HIS A 71 -12.42 10.91 0.93
C HIS A 71 -12.89 10.59 -0.48
N ALA A 72 -13.14 11.64 -1.28
CA ALA A 72 -13.48 11.48 -2.70
C ALA A 72 -12.32 10.84 -3.47
N CYS A 73 -12.65 9.86 -4.31
CA CYS A 73 -11.67 9.11 -5.11
C CYS A 73 -11.56 9.62 -6.55
N ASP A 74 -12.31 10.67 -6.93
CA ASP A 74 -12.19 11.21 -8.29
C ASP A 74 -10.76 11.71 -8.56
N GLY A 75 -10.18 11.34 -9.69
CA GLY A 75 -8.79 11.61 -10.05
C GLY A 75 -7.75 10.77 -9.29
N ALA A 76 -8.16 9.82 -8.45
CA ALA A 76 -7.22 8.96 -7.73
C ALA A 76 -6.44 8.04 -8.69
N LEU A 77 -5.13 7.93 -8.47
CA LEU A 77 -4.31 6.90 -9.10
C LEU A 77 -4.65 5.54 -8.49
N VAL A 78 -4.92 4.55 -9.32
CA VAL A 78 -5.36 3.21 -8.91
C VAL A 78 -4.24 2.21 -9.13
N LEU A 79 -3.80 1.58 -8.05
CA LEU A 79 -2.77 0.55 -8.04
C LEU A 79 -3.43 -0.82 -7.88
N PRO A 80 -3.20 -1.76 -8.79
CA PRO A 80 -3.73 -3.11 -8.65
C PRO A 80 -2.94 -3.90 -7.61
N CYS A 81 -3.63 -4.49 -6.64
CA CYS A 81 -3.04 -5.42 -5.68
C CYS A 81 -3.29 -6.84 -6.20
N ARG A 82 -2.29 -7.45 -6.84
CA ARG A 82 -2.40 -8.78 -7.43
C ARG A 82 -1.65 -9.82 -6.60
N THR A 83 -2.21 -11.02 -6.52
CA THR A 83 -1.47 -12.18 -6.04
C THR A 83 -0.32 -12.50 -7.01
N LEU A 84 0.65 -13.28 -6.57
CA LEU A 84 1.73 -13.75 -7.47
C LEU A 84 1.20 -14.68 -8.59
N ALA A 85 0.03 -15.28 -8.39
CA ALA A 85 -0.70 -16.01 -9.44
C ALA A 85 -1.37 -15.08 -10.48
N GLY A 86 -1.39 -13.76 -10.24
CA GLY A 86 -1.95 -12.75 -11.15
C GLY A 86 -3.38 -12.29 -10.83
N ASP A 87 -4.04 -12.90 -9.83
CA ASP A 87 -5.41 -12.56 -9.48
C ASP A 87 -5.49 -11.15 -8.87
N LEU A 88 -6.46 -10.37 -9.29
CA LEU A 88 -6.71 -9.04 -8.72
C LEU A 88 -7.48 -9.18 -7.39
N ALA A 89 -6.76 -9.07 -6.28
CA ALA A 89 -7.32 -9.25 -4.94
C ALA A 89 -7.93 -7.95 -4.37
N SER A 90 -7.33 -6.81 -4.66
CA SER A 90 -7.78 -5.51 -4.17
C SER A 90 -7.22 -4.38 -5.03
N LEU A 91 -7.59 -3.15 -4.68
CA LEU A 91 -7.03 -1.92 -5.26
C LEU A 91 -6.57 -0.99 -4.15
N GLN A 92 -5.45 -0.31 -4.36
CA GLN A 92 -5.08 0.84 -3.55
C GLN A 92 -5.34 2.12 -4.35
N MET A 93 -6.15 3.00 -3.78
CA MET A 93 -6.42 4.33 -4.32
C MET A 93 -5.41 5.32 -3.73
N VAL A 94 -4.69 6.03 -4.57
CA VAL A 94 -3.82 7.15 -4.16
C VAL A 94 -4.50 8.44 -4.58
N MET A 95 -5.05 9.14 -3.60
CA MET A 95 -5.79 10.38 -3.82
C MET A 95 -4.89 11.49 -4.34
N PRO A 96 -5.42 12.51 -5.00
CA PRO A 96 -4.64 13.70 -5.40
C PRO A 96 -3.91 14.36 -4.21
N SER A 97 -4.47 14.29 -3.00
CA SER A 97 -3.82 14.72 -1.75
C SER A 97 -2.57 13.92 -1.38
N GLY A 98 -2.40 12.73 -1.95
CA GLY A 98 -1.36 11.76 -1.59
C GLY A 98 -1.78 10.72 -0.56
N GLN A 99 -2.99 10.81 -0.03
CA GLN A 99 -3.55 9.81 0.87
C GLN A 99 -3.77 8.49 0.12
N LYS A 100 -3.47 7.39 0.80
CA LYS A 100 -3.59 6.04 0.23
C LYS A 100 -4.62 5.25 1.01
N LEU A 101 -5.61 4.72 0.31
CA LEU A 101 -6.69 3.93 0.90
C LEU A 101 -6.91 2.67 0.08
N PHE A 102 -7.17 1.55 0.76
CA PHE A 102 -7.57 0.32 0.08
C PHE A 102 -9.06 0.29 -0.19
N LEU A 103 -9.44 -0.44 -1.23
CA LEU A 103 -10.85 -0.70 -1.52
C LEU A 103 -11.49 -1.46 -0.36
N PRO A 104 -12.55 -0.90 0.27
CA PRO A 104 -13.19 -1.55 1.42
C PRO A 104 -13.80 -2.90 1.05
N GLY A 105 -13.78 -3.84 2.00
CA GLY A 105 -14.38 -5.16 1.85
C GLY A 105 -13.53 -6.17 1.07
N CYS A 106 -12.41 -5.76 0.48
CA CYS A 106 -11.49 -6.67 -0.20
C CYS A 106 -10.41 -7.15 0.76
N LYS A 107 -10.19 -8.45 0.82
CA LYS A 107 -9.04 -9.01 1.55
C LYS A 107 -7.78 -8.81 0.73
N LEU A 108 -6.68 -8.49 1.41
CA LEU A 108 -5.37 -8.37 0.79
C LEU A 108 -4.52 -9.59 1.21
N PRO A 109 -4.41 -10.63 0.37
CA PRO A 109 -3.60 -11.82 0.64
C PRO A 109 -2.16 -11.47 0.96
N HIS A 110 -1.45 -12.33 1.69
CA HIS A 110 -0.08 -12.07 2.13
C HIS A 110 0.91 -11.93 0.96
N ASP A 111 0.63 -12.57 -0.17
CA ASP A 111 1.41 -12.53 -1.42
C ASP A 111 0.96 -11.43 -2.39
N ALA A 112 -0.13 -10.70 -2.07
CA ALA A 112 -0.58 -9.62 -2.94
C ALA A 112 0.41 -8.47 -2.97
N CYS A 113 0.82 -8.09 -4.18
CA CYS A 113 1.83 -7.06 -4.45
C CYS A 113 1.54 -6.35 -5.78
N LEU A 114 2.38 -5.38 -6.12
CA LEU A 114 2.46 -4.79 -7.45
C LEU A 114 3.91 -4.83 -7.92
N ILE A 115 4.15 -5.37 -9.11
CA ILE A 115 5.48 -5.44 -9.71
C ILE A 115 5.63 -4.26 -10.65
N VAL A 116 6.69 -3.50 -10.47
CA VAL A 116 7.11 -2.35 -11.29
C VAL A 116 8.34 -2.75 -12.09
N GLY A 117 8.40 -2.38 -13.36
CA GLY A 117 9.58 -2.59 -14.21
C GLY A 117 9.60 -3.93 -14.95
N GLY A 118 8.45 -4.59 -15.04
CA GLY A 118 8.28 -5.82 -15.83
C GLY A 118 8.39 -7.11 -15.01
N PRO A 119 8.37 -8.26 -15.69
CA PRO A 119 8.34 -9.56 -15.02
C PRO A 119 9.65 -9.86 -14.29
N ILE A 120 9.53 -10.57 -13.18
CA ILE A 120 10.67 -11.10 -12.45
C ILE A 120 11.22 -12.30 -13.25
N LYS A 121 12.48 -12.20 -13.67
CA LYS A 121 13.18 -13.27 -14.37
C LYS A 121 14.02 -14.09 -13.37
N PRO A 122 14.35 -15.35 -13.69
CA PRO A 122 15.34 -16.11 -12.93
C PRO A 122 16.63 -15.28 -12.76
N ASP A 123 17.28 -15.41 -11.62
CA ASP A 123 18.53 -14.72 -11.25
C ASP A 123 18.45 -13.18 -11.19
N SER A 124 17.26 -12.58 -11.28
CA SER A 124 17.14 -11.12 -11.14
C SER A 124 17.32 -10.67 -9.71
N VAL A 125 17.92 -9.49 -9.56
CA VAL A 125 17.82 -8.71 -8.32
C VAL A 125 16.43 -8.08 -8.28
N VAL A 126 15.72 -8.22 -7.17
CA VAL A 126 14.37 -7.69 -6.98
C VAL A 126 14.35 -6.80 -5.74
N TYR A 127 13.93 -5.55 -5.90
CA TYR A 127 13.76 -4.63 -4.77
C TYR A 127 12.36 -4.78 -4.19
N VAL A 128 12.30 -5.11 -2.90
CA VAL A 128 11.04 -5.28 -2.16
C VAL A 128 10.85 -4.05 -1.29
N VAL A 129 9.80 -3.27 -1.56
CA VAL A 129 9.60 -1.95 -0.96
C VAL A 129 8.19 -1.76 -0.44
N GLU A 130 8.01 -0.80 0.45
CA GLU A 130 6.71 -0.54 1.06
C GLU A 130 5.70 0.01 0.06
N GLY A 131 6.09 1.00 -0.74
CA GLY A 131 5.16 1.80 -1.53
C GLY A 131 5.66 2.13 -2.94
N ILE A 132 4.71 2.57 -3.78
CA ILE A 132 4.95 2.77 -5.21
C ILE A 132 6.06 3.79 -5.51
N GLY A 133 6.18 4.86 -4.75
CA GLY A 133 7.25 5.86 -4.97
C GLY A 133 8.64 5.28 -4.82
N GLN A 134 8.86 4.42 -3.81
CA GLN A 134 10.13 3.72 -3.62
C GLN A 134 10.38 2.71 -4.76
N ALA A 135 9.33 2.02 -5.22
CA ALA A 135 9.44 1.09 -6.35
C ALA A 135 9.86 1.80 -7.64
N TRP A 136 9.28 2.95 -7.92
CA TRP A 136 9.68 3.79 -9.06
C TRP A 136 11.14 4.21 -8.96
N SER A 137 11.56 4.73 -7.79
CA SER A 137 12.95 5.16 -7.57
C SER A 137 13.94 4.00 -7.73
N ALA A 138 13.64 2.84 -7.13
CA ALA A 138 14.49 1.65 -7.24
C ALA A 138 14.60 1.18 -8.70
N HIS A 139 13.46 1.05 -9.39
CA HIS A 139 13.45 0.61 -10.78
C HIS A 139 14.17 1.58 -11.71
N GLN A 140 13.90 2.89 -11.59
CA GLN A 140 14.54 3.90 -12.45
C GLN A 140 16.06 3.96 -12.26
N ALA A 141 16.53 3.81 -11.01
CA ALA A 141 17.95 3.82 -10.69
C ALA A 141 18.69 2.55 -11.14
N THR A 142 18.04 1.38 -11.08
CA THR A 142 18.72 0.09 -11.24
C THR A 142 18.31 -0.70 -12.47
N ARG A 143 17.16 -0.35 -13.07
CA ARG A 143 16.47 -1.12 -14.11
C ARG A 143 16.00 -2.51 -13.68
N ALA A 144 16.19 -2.85 -12.41
CA ALA A 144 15.69 -4.09 -11.84
C ALA A 144 14.19 -4.00 -11.50
N PRO A 145 13.45 -5.12 -11.44
CA PRO A 145 12.09 -5.14 -10.94
C PRO A 145 12.01 -4.66 -9.50
N ALA A 146 10.95 -3.94 -9.18
CA ALA A 146 10.64 -3.54 -7.81
C ALA A 146 9.23 -3.97 -7.42
N VAL A 147 9.08 -4.54 -6.23
CA VAL A 147 7.83 -5.11 -5.73
C VAL A 147 7.29 -4.25 -4.59
N VAL A 148 6.10 -3.70 -4.79
CA VAL A 148 5.36 -2.92 -3.79
C VAL A 148 4.60 -3.86 -2.87
N CYS A 149 4.89 -3.82 -1.57
CA CYS A 149 4.24 -4.67 -0.56
C CYS A 149 2.97 -4.04 0.02
N PHE A 150 2.70 -2.75 -0.24
CA PHE A 150 1.57 -2.01 0.32
C PHE A 150 1.58 -1.89 1.86
N GLY A 151 2.75 -1.82 2.45
CA GLY A 151 2.95 -1.60 3.88
C GLY A 151 4.12 -2.39 4.46
N VAL A 152 4.83 -1.81 5.43
CA VAL A 152 6.02 -2.40 6.07
C VAL A 152 5.71 -3.77 6.68
N SER A 153 4.58 -3.91 7.37
CA SER A 153 4.18 -5.17 8.02
C SER A 153 3.98 -6.33 7.06
N ARG A 154 3.83 -6.05 5.75
CA ARG A 154 3.63 -7.06 4.71
C ARG A 154 4.92 -7.51 4.02
N MET A 155 6.01 -6.73 4.14
CA MET A 155 7.25 -6.97 3.41
C MET A 155 7.81 -8.38 3.61
N ALA A 156 7.85 -8.86 4.86
CA ALA A 156 8.35 -10.20 5.15
C ALA A 156 7.49 -11.31 4.49
N GLY A 157 6.15 -11.16 4.53
CA GLY A 157 5.22 -12.10 3.89
C GLY A 157 5.36 -12.13 2.38
N VAL A 158 5.42 -10.96 1.73
CA VAL A 158 5.62 -10.85 0.28
C VAL A 158 6.99 -11.39 -0.13
N ALA A 159 8.06 -11.07 0.61
CA ALA A 159 9.41 -11.58 0.33
C ALA A 159 9.47 -13.12 0.42
N LYS A 160 8.80 -13.71 1.43
CA LYS A 160 8.69 -15.16 1.55
C LYS A 160 7.94 -15.77 0.36
N ALA A 161 6.81 -15.19 -0.03
CA ALA A 161 6.03 -15.66 -1.17
C ALA A 161 6.82 -15.54 -2.49
N LEU A 162 7.56 -14.44 -2.70
CA LEU A 162 8.43 -14.27 -3.87
C LEU A 162 9.48 -15.38 -3.97
N ARG A 163 10.11 -15.78 -2.86
CA ARG A 163 11.08 -16.88 -2.84
C ARG A 163 10.46 -18.24 -3.16
N GLN A 164 9.18 -18.42 -2.86
CA GLN A 164 8.45 -19.65 -3.17
C GLN A 164 7.98 -19.70 -4.63
N HIS A 165 7.70 -18.54 -5.22
CA HIS A 165 7.18 -18.43 -6.59
C HIS A 165 8.26 -18.24 -7.66
N HIS A 166 9.38 -17.64 -7.28
CA HIS A 166 10.46 -17.30 -8.21
C HIS A 166 11.79 -17.76 -7.64
N GLU A 167 12.58 -18.47 -8.45
CA GLU A 167 13.99 -18.68 -8.18
C GLU A 167 14.74 -17.36 -8.37
N VAL A 168 14.61 -16.47 -7.38
CA VAL A 168 15.26 -15.17 -7.41
C VAL A 168 16.63 -15.25 -6.74
N ALA A 169 17.64 -14.78 -7.43
CA ALA A 169 18.98 -14.78 -6.90
C ALA A 169 19.12 -13.87 -5.68
N ARG A 170 18.45 -12.73 -5.67
CA ARG A 170 18.63 -11.71 -4.64
C ARG A 170 17.38 -10.87 -4.41
N LEU A 171 16.85 -10.87 -3.19
CA LEU A 171 15.88 -9.87 -2.71
C LEU A 171 16.61 -8.78 -1.92
N VAL A 172 16.33 -7.53 -2.23
CA VAL A 172 16.83 -6.34 -1.52
C VAL A 172 15.63 -5.70 -0.84
N LEU A 173 15.66 -5.57 0.49
CA LEU A 173 14.61 -5.00 1.35
C LEU A 173 14.99 -3.57 1.75
#